data_18ab9df6bc7f60beb27b86a3d534ecd3
#
_entry.id   18ab9df6bc7f60beb27b86a3d534ecd3
#
_cell.length_a   1.000
_cell.length_b   1.000
_cell.length_c   1.000
_cell.angle_alpha   90.00
_cell.angle_beta   90.00
_cell.angle_gamma   90.00
#
_symmetry.space_group_name_H-M   'P 1'
#
loop_
_entity.id
_entity.type
_entity.pdbx_description
1 polymer ?
#
loop_
_entity_poly.entity_id
_entity_poly.type
_entity_poly.pdbx_seq_one_letter_code
_entity_poly.pdbx_strand_id
1 'polypeptide(L)'
;MALSAVRSSGPLGRWDPFRELEDLHGRLGSLLESVAGSVGDTVRAWAPPADVTETAEAYLVEVELPGVQRDDVVVDLAGTELSISGEVGERERQGLFRHRTRRVGQFSCGITLPRDVDADRIEADLADGVLTVRVPKTEAAKPRRIAVNGK
;
A
#
# COMPACT_ATOMS: atom_id res chain seq x y z
N MET A 1 39.06 -16.65 -50.50
CA MET A 1 38.09 -15.62 -50.12
C MET A 1 37.12 -16.19 -49.11
N ALA A 2 37.27 -15.85 -47.86
CA ALA A 2 36.47 -16.38 -46.81
C ALA A 2 35.40 -15.33 -46.42
N LEU A 3 34.11 -15.67 -46.58
CA LEU A 3 33.00 -14.87 -46.11
C LEU A 3 32.80 -15.17 -44.63
N SER A 4 33.15 -14.22 -43.78
CA SER A 4 32.85 -14.28 -42.38
C SER A 4 31.38 -13.97 -42.12
N ALA A 5 30.60 -14.98 -41.76
CA ALA A 5 29.25 -14.82 -41.28
C ALA A 5 29.27 -14.26 -39.85
N VAL A 6 28.90 -13.02 -39.67
CA VAL A 6 28.64 -12.40 -38.37
C VAL A 6 27.29 -12.92 -37.89
N ARG A 7 27.32 -13.82 -36.93
CA ARG A 7 26.13 -14.19 -36.15
C ARG A 7 25.95 -13.17 -35.04
N SER A 8 25.05 -12.24 -35.20
CA SER A 8 24.50 -11.44 -34.09
C SER A 8 23.32 -12.21 -33.47
N SER A 9 23.61 -13.02 -32.49
CA SER A 9 22.59 -13.54 -31.55
C SER A 9 22.43 -12.57 -30.40
N GLY A 10 21.62 -11.53 -30.58
CA GLY A 10 21.11 -10.76 -29.46
C GLY A 10 20.08 -11.61 -28.71
N PRO A 11 20.08 -11.61 -27.37
CA PRO A 11 19.02 -12.26 -26.63
C PRO A 11 17.72 -11.51 -26.92
N LEU A 12 16.76 -12.22 -27.48
CA LEU A 12 15.37 -11.78 -27.57
C LEU A 12 14.89 -11.57 -26.12
N GLY A 13 14.89 -10.32 -25.69
CA GLY A 13 14.31 -9.92 -24.41
C GLY A 13 12.89 -10.46 -24.36
N ARG A 14 12.66 -11.30 -23.39
CA ARG A 14 11.34 -11.88 -23.09
C ARG A 14 10.38 -10.70 -22.93
N TRP A 15 9.53 -10.50 -23.92
CA TRP A 15 8.49 -9.48 -23.86
C TRP A 15 7.52 -9.83 -22.72
N ASP A 16 7.49 -8.99 -21.68
CA ASP A 16 6.62 -9.14 -20.51
C ASP A 16 5.56 -8.03 -20.57
N PRO A 17 4.33 -8.36 -21.03
CA PRO A 17 3.27 -7.37 -21.19
C PRO A 17 2.82 -6.73 -19.85
N PHE A 18 3.06 -7.42 -18.73
CA PHE A 18 2.70 -6.89 -17.43
C PHE A 18 3.67 -5.80 -16.96
N ARG A 19 4.96 -5.93 -17.25
CA ARG A 19 5.95 -4.88 -16.98
C ARG A 19 5.72 -3.62 -17.81
N GLU A 20 5.36 -3.77 -19.05
CA GLU A 20 5.02 -2.63 -19.91
C GLU A 20 3.75 -1.91 -19.42
N LEU A 21 2.78 -2.65 -18.89
CA LEU A 21 1.56 -2.09 -18.33
C LEU A 21 1.85 -1.32 -17.03
N GLU A 22 2.72 -1.83 -16.16
CA GLU A 22 3.16 -1.14 -14.94
C GLU A 22 3.96 0.14 -15.26
N ASP A 23 4.87 0.09 -16.23
CA ASP A 23 5.60 1.25 -16.70
C ASP A 23 4.68 2.31 -17.34
N LEU A 24 3.66 1.89 -18.06
CA LEU A 24 2.67 2.78 -18.65
C LEU A 24 1.81 3.46 -17.57
N HIS A 25 1.37 2.71 -16.54
CA HIS A 25 0.65 3.27 -15.40
C HIS A 25 1.50 4.26 -14.61
N GLY A 26 2.79 3.96 -14.39
CA GLY A 26 3.73 4.87 -13.74
C GLY A 26 3.93 6.18 -14.52
N ARG A 27 4.05 6.10 -15.83
CA ARG A 27 4.18 7.27 -16.71
C ARG A 27 2.89 8.08 -16.82
N LEU A 28 1.74 7.42 -16.85
CA LEU A 28 0.44 8.09 -16.85
C LEU A 28 0.19 8.81 -15.52
N GLY A 29 0.56 8.19 -14.41
CA GLY A 29 0.49 8.80 -13.07
C GLY A 29 1.34 10.07 -12.96
N SER A 30 2.59 10.04 -13.43
CA SER A 30 3.48 11.20 -13.41
C SER A 30 3.06 12.32 -14.37
N LEU A 31 2.44 11.98 -15.51
CA LEU A 31 1.88 12.96 -16.43
C LEU A 31 0.62 13.62 -15.86
N LEU A 32 -0.25 12.85 -15.21
CA LEU A 32 -1.41 13.39 -14.51
C LEU A 32 -1.00 14.28 -13.32
N GLU A 33 0.07 13.92 -12.61
CA GLU A 33 0.64 14.78 -11.56
C GLU A 33 1.18 16.10 -12.11
N SER A 34 1.84 16.10 -13.26
CA SER A 34 2.39 17.31 -13.87
C SER A 34 1.32 18.22 -14.47
N VAL A 35 0.20 17.67 -14.93
CA VAL A 35 -0.94 18.44 -15.47
C VAL A 35 -1.86 18.93 -14.35
N ALA A 36 -2.05 18.16 -13.27
CA ALA A 36 -2.85 18.52 -12.11
C ALA A 36 -2.16 19.54 -11.18
N GLY A 37 -0.84 19.69 -11.26
CA GLY A 37 -0.07 20.67 -10.48
C GLY A 37 -0.35 22.15 -10.82
N SER A 38 -1.23 22.42 -11.78
CA SER A 38 -1.56 23.77 -12.24
C SER A 38 -2.99 24.23 -11.89
N VAL A 39 -3.81 23.38 -11.27
CA VAL A 39 -5.19 23.74 -10.94
C VAL A 39 -5.47 23.47 -9.45
N GLY A 40 -5.33 24.54 -8.67
CA GLY A 40 -5.91 24.64 -7.33
C GLY A 40 -5.23 23.80 -6.25
N ASP A 41 -4.83 24.49 -5.23
CA ASP A 41 -4.28 24.02 -3.95
C ASP A 41 -5.30 23.17 -3.15
N THR A 42 -5.78 22.10 -3.74
CA THR A 42 -6.45 21.04 -3.00
C THR A 42 -5.37 20.21 -2.35
N VAL A 43 -5.26 20.30 -1.03
CA VAL A 43 -4.37 19.49 -0.18
C VAL A 43 -4.59 18.02 -0.53
N ARG A 44 -3.76 17.51 -1.42
CA ARG A 44 -3.84 16.13 -1.87
C ARG A 44 -3.27 15.25 -0.78
N ALA A 45 -4.12 14.45 -0.15
CA ALA A 45 -3.67 13.48 0.83
C ALA A 45 -2.60 12.56 0.22
N TRP A 46 -1.50 12.36 0.94
CA TRP A 46 -0.47 11.41 0.52
C TRP A 46 -0.80 9.99 1.01
N ALA A 47 -0.38 8.98 0.28
CA ALA A 47 -0.55 7.60 0.67
C ALA A 47 0.70 7.10 1.41
N PRO A 48 0.58 6.67 2.68
CA PRO A 48 1.68 6.05 3.40
C PRO A 48 1.99 4.67 2.84
N PRO A 49 3.27 4.21 2.91
CA PRO A 49 3.63 2.84 2.59
C PRO A 49 2.87 1.85 3.48
N ALA A 50 2.36 0.78 2.87
CA ALA A 50 1.59 -0.23 3.57
C ALA A 50 1.87 -1.62 3.01
N ASP A 51 1.96 -2.59 3.93
CA ASP A 51 2.06 -4.01 3.61
C ASP A 51 0.83 -4.76 4.11
N VAL A 52 0.38 -5.76 3.36
CA VAL A 52 -0.70 -6.65 3.76
C VAL A 52 -0.19 -8.09 3.76
N THR A 53 -0.24 -8.72 4.92
CA THR A 53 0.17 -10.11 5.11
C THR A 53 -1.04 -10.97 5.45
N GLU A 54 -1.23 -12.06 4.73
CA GLU A 54 -2.25 -13.05 5.03
C GLU A 54 -1.66 -14.19 5.85
N THR A 55 -2.32 -14.49 6.97
CA THR A 55 -2.04 -15.67 7.81
C THR A 55 -3.21 -16.66 7.75
N ALA A 56 -3.08 -17.82 8.40
CA ALA A 56 -4.19 -18.75 8.52
C ALA A 56 -5.41 -18.19 9.25
N GLU A 57 -5.19 -17.24 10.18
CA GLU A 57 -6.20 -16.73 11.10
C GLU A 57 -6.68 -15.32 10.75
N ALA A 58 -5.85 -14.50 10.12
CA ALA A 58 -6.11 -13.08 9.94
C ALA A 58 -5.34 -12.48 8.77
N TYR A 59 -5.78 -11.31 8.33
CA TYR A 59 -4.98 -10.37 7.56
C TYR A 59 -4.32 -9.36 8.50
N LEU A 60 -3.04 -9.09 8.29
CA LEU A 60 -2.28 -8.06 9.00
C LEU A 60 -1.95 -6.93 8.02
N VAL A 61 -2.39 -5.75 8.34
CA VAL A 61 -2.10 -4.53 7.57
C VAL A 61 -1.15 -3.69 8.40
N GLU A 62 0.04 -3.42 7.86
CA GLU A 62 1.07 -2.61 8.50
C GLU A 62 1.28 -1.35 7.68
N VAL A 63 1.10 -0.20 8.31
CA VAL A 63 1.19 1.12 7.65
C VAL A 63 2.23 1.97 8.35
N GLU A 64 3.18 2.50 7.59
CA GLU A 64 4.22 3.38 8.12
C GLU A 64 3.69 4.80 8.38
N LEU A 65 3.57 5.16 9.64
CA LEU A 65 3.07 6.46 10.10
C LEU A 65 4.03 7.12 11.10
N PRO A 66 5.29 7.36 10.72
CA PRO A 66 6.27 7.92 11.64
C PRO A 66 5.89 9.35 12.06
N GLY A 67 5.87 9.59 13.35
CA GLY A 67 5.56 10.91 13.93
C GLY A 67 4.07 11.23 14.03
N VAL A 68 3.19 10.31 13.66
CA VAL A 68 1.74 10.43 13.84
C VAL A 68 1.36 10.03 15.27
N GLN A 69 0.43 10.75 15.86
CA GLN A 69 -0.13 10.43 17.17
C GLN A 69 -1.36 9.54 17.00
N ARG A 70 -1.66 8.73 17.99
CA ARG A 70 -2.82 7.85 18.01
C ARG A 70 -4.14 8.61 17.73
N ASP A 71 -4.29 9.79 18.30
CA ASP A 71 -5.50 10.60 18.18
C ASP A 71 -5.66 11.27 16.80
N ASP A 72 -4.60 11.25 15.99
CA ASP A 72 -4.58 11.81 14.63
C ASP A 72 -4.80 10.75 13.53
N VAL A 73 -5.11 9.50 13.92
CA VAL A 73 -5.38 8.38 13.00
C VAL A 73 -6.81 7.90 13.15
N VAL A 74 -7.47 7.73 12.03
CA VAL A 74 -8.82 7.13 11.94
C VAL A 74 -8.73 5.88 11.07
N VAL A 75 -9.29 4.78 11.59
CA VAL A 75 -9.40 3.51 10.88
C VAL A 75 -10.87 3.15 10.74
N ASP A 76 -11.36 3.07 9.51
CA ASP A 76 -12.74 2.75 9.18
C ASP A 76 -12.83 1.53 8.28
N LEU A 77 -13.83 0.70 8.47
CA LEU A 77 -14.20 -0.37 7.55
C LEU A 77 -15.59 -0.13 7.00
N ALA A 78 -15.67 0.04 5.67
CA ALA A 78 -16.94 0.16 4.95
C ALA A 78 -17.07 -1.02 3.97
N GLY A 79 -17.92 -1.98 4.30
CA GLY A 79 -18.05 -3.21 3.52
C GLY A 79 -16.74 -4.02 3.52
N THR A 80 -16.02 -4.04 2.41
CA THR A 80 -14.72 -4.70 2.27
C THR A 80 -13.55 -3.72 2.18
N GLU A 81 -13.81 -2.43 2.27
CA GLU A 81 -12.75 -1.42 2.16
C GLU A 81 -12.33 -0.92 3.54
N LEU A 82 -11.09 -1.20 3.89
CA LEU A 82 -10.42 -0.67 5.07
C LEU A 82 -9.79 0.67 4.69
N SER A 83 -10.23 1.74 5.32
CA SER A 83 -9.70 3.10 5.13
C SER A 83 -8.92 3.53 6.35
N ILE A 84 -7.70 3.98 6.14
CA ILE A 84 -6.82 4.52 7.16
C ILE A 84 -6.49 5.95 6.74
N SER A 85 -6.86 6.92 7.58
CA SER A 85 -6.67 8.34 7.29
C SER A 85 -6.23 9.10 8.53
N GLY A 86 -5.72 10.29 8.32
CA GLY A 86 -5.28 11.15 9.40
C GLY A 86 -4.44 12.32 8.92
N GLU A 87 -3.72 12.91 9.86
CA GLU A 87 -2.88 14.06 9.60
C GLU A 87 -1.53 13.95 10.31
N VAL A 88 -0.47 14.27 9.59
CA VAL A 88 0.87 14.47 10.16
C VAL A 88 1.05 15.95 10.45
N GLY A 89 1.04 16.31 11.72
CA GLY A 89 1.23 17.69 12.17
C GLY A 89 2.62 18.23 11.85
N GLU A 90 2.69 19.47 11.45
CA GLU A 90 3.95 20.19 11.31
C GLU A 90 4.42 20.67 12.69
N ARG A 91 5.65 20.30 13.06
CA ARG A 91 6.26 20.82 14.29
C ARG A 91 6.83 22.21 14.05
N GLU A 92 6.53 23.15 14.95
CA GLU A 92 7.22 24.44 14.97
C GLU A 92 8.72 24.24 15.15
N ARG A 93 9.49 24.93 14.30
CA ARG A 93 10.95 24.88 14.34
C ARG A 93 11.52 26.28 14.21
N GLN A 94 12.56 26.53 15.00
CA GLN A 94 13.36 27.72 14.83
C GLN A 94 14.39 27.53 13.73
N GLY A 95 14.52 28.52 12.84
CA GLY A 95 15.48 28.49 11.74
C GLY A 95 14.86 28.39 10.35
N LEU A 96 15.73 28.34 9.35
CA LEU A 96 15.37 28.24 7.94
C LEU A 96 15.53 26.81 7.44
N PHE A 97 14.53 26.29 6.74
CA PHE A 97 14.66 25.04 6.04
C PHE A 97 15.70 25.14 4.92
N ARG A 98 16.71 24.29 4.98
CA ARG A 98 17.70 24.11 3.91
C ARG A 98 17.33 22.94 2.99
N HIS A 99 16.63 21.93 3.53
CA HIS A 99 16.19 20.75 2.82
C HIS A 99 14.96 20.20 3.52
N ARG A 100 13.91 19.87 2.75
CA ARG A 100 12.64 19.37 3.28
C ARG A 100 12.12 18.23 2.40
N THR A 101 12.14 17.02 2.94
CA THR A 101 11.62 15.82 2.27
C THR A 101 10.59 15.07 3.11
N ARG A 102 10.46 15.42 4.41
CA ARG A 102 9.46 14.78 5.29
C ARG A 102 8.07 15.20 4.87
N ARG A 103 7.19 14.22 4.76
CA ARG A 103 5.78 14.45 4.44
C ARG A 103 5.03 14.93 5.66
N VAL A 104 4.23 15.95 5.49
CA VAL A 104 3.30 16.51 6.48
C VAL A 104 1.96 16.72 5.82
N GLY A 105 0.92 16.93 6.63
CA GLY A 105 -0.44 17.14 6.17
C GLY A 105 -1.26 15.85 6.16
N GLN A 106 -2.35 15.87 5.44
CA GLN A 106 -3.31 14.77 5.40
C GLN A 106 -2.78 13.57 4.64
N PHE A 107 -3.06 12.39 5.17
CA PHE A 107 -2.80 11.11 4.51
C PHE A 107 -4.06 10.26 4.42
N SER A 108 -4.11 9.39 3.43
CA SER A 108 -5.18 8.40 3.27
C SER A 108 -4.64 7.16 2.55
N CYS A 109 -5.02 6.01 3.08
CA CYS A 109 -4.70 4.71 2.51
C CYS A 109 -5.97 3.84 2.50
N GLY A 110 -6.36 3.34 1.34
CA GLY A 110 -7.49 2.42 1.17
C GLY A 110 -6.99 1.03 0.81
N ILE A 111 -7.51 0.01 1.49
CA ILE A 111 -7.13 -1.40 1.28
C ILE A 111 -8.41 -2.21 1.14
N THR A 112 -8.57 -2.89 0.01
CA THR A 112 -9.68 -3.80 -0.22
C THR A 112 -9.39 -5.15 0.43
N LEU A 113 -10.23 -5.53 1.37
CA LEU A 113 -10.16 -6.81 2.07
C LEU A 113 -11.07 -7.85 1.41
N PRO A 114 -10.79 -9.15 1.54
CA PRO A 114 -11.74 -10.20 1.20
C PRO A 114 -13.03 -10.13 2.03
N ARG A 115 -14.10 -10.75 1.55
CA ARG A 115 -15.40 -10.75 2.25
C ARG A 115 -15.48 -11.67 3.46
N ASP A 116 -14.48 -12.48 3.68
CA ASP A 116 -14.39 -13.50 4.70
C ASP A 116 -13.75 -13.02 6.01
N VAL A 117 -13.87 -11.73 6.31
CA VAL A 117 -13.33 -11.10 7.51
C VAL A 117 -14.41 -10.86 8.57
N ASP A 118 -14.00 -10.94 9.82
CA ASP A 118 -14.82 -10.64 10.98
C ASP A 118 -14.62 -9.17 11.39
N ALA A 119 -15.52 -8.31 10.92
CA ALA A 119 -15.46 -6.87 11.13
C ALA A 119 -15.56 -6.46 12.61
N ASP A 120 -16.23 -7.27 13.44
CA ASP A 120 -16.45 -6.94 14.85
C ASP A 120 -15.21 -7.19 15.73
N ARG A 121 -14.21 -7.89 15.20
CA ARG A 121 -12.98 -8.24 15.91
C ARG A 121 -11.71 -7.63 15.32
N ILE A 122 -11.86 -6.52 14.59
CA ILE A 122 -10.72 -5.77 14.07
C ILE A 122 -10.05 -5.03 15.22
N GLU A 123 -8.73 -5.14 15.29
CA GLU A 123 -7.87 -4.47 16.27
C GLU A 123 -6.85 -3.62 15.54
N ALA A 124 -6.54 -2.45 16.07
CA ALA A 124 -5.54 -1.55 15.52
C ALA A 124 -4.63 -1.00 16.62
N ASP A 125 -3.33 -1.14 16.44
CA ASP A 125 -2.29 -0.68 17.35
C ASP A 125 -1.27 0.18 16.62
N LEU A 126 -0.92 1.32 17.23
CA LEU A 126 0.14 2.20 16.74
C LEU A 126 1.34 2.14 17.70
N ALA A 127 2.43 1.57 17.23
CA ALA A 127 3.68 1.45 17.98
C ALA A 127 4.88 1.75 17.07
N ASP A 128 5.86 2.46 17.59
CA ASP A 128 7.13 2.76 16.92
C ASP A 128 6.97 3.38 15.51
N GLY A 129 5.89 4.12 15.28
CA GLY A 129 5.58 4.75 14.00
C GLY A 129 5.00 3.80 12.95
N VAL A 130 4.55 2.61 13.37
CA VAL A 130 3.85 1.64 12.52
C VAL A 130 2.46 1.38 13.09
N LEU A 131 1.44 1.57 12.26
CA LEU A 131 0.08 1.16 12.55
C LEU A 131 -0.12 -0.27 12.08
N THR A 132 -0.42 -1.17 12.99
CA THR A 132 -0.77 -2.56 12.69
C THR A 132 -2.26 -2.76 12.88
N VAL A 133 -2.96 -3.10 11.81
CA VAL A 133 -4.38 -3.44 11.84
C VAL A 133 -4.52 -4.96 11.64
N ARG A 134 -5.05 -5.63 12.64
CA ARG A 134 -5.33 -7.06 12.59
C ARG A 134 -6.80 -7.28 12.24
N VAL A 135 -7.04 -7.94 11.12
CA VAL A 135 -8.37 -8.24 10.60
C VAL A 135 -8.59 -9.75 10.63
N PRO A 136 -9.27 -10.30 11.64
CA PRO A 136 -9.51 -11.73 11.76
C PRO A 136 -10.35 -12.27 10.61
N LYS A 137 -10.08 -13.50 10.19
CA LYS A 137 -10.94 -14.25 9.28
C LYS A 137 -12.15 -14.78 10.03
N THR A 138 -13.29 -14.92 9.33
CA THR A 138 -14.43 -15.65 9.88
C THR A 138 -14.05 -17.11 10.11
N GLU A 139 -14.73 -17.81 11.02
CA GLU A 139 -14.46 -19.23 11.29
C GLU A 139 -14.63 -20.10 10.02
N ALA A 140 -15.55 -19.72 9.12
CA ALA A 140 -15.78 -20.41 7.85
C ALA A 140 -14.60 -20.27 6.87
N ALA A 141 -13.82 -19.18 6.99
CA ALA A 141 -12.68 -18.89 6.11
C ALA A 141 -11.35 -19.50 6.60
N LYS A 142 -11.30 -19.95 7.85
CA LYS A 142 -10.11 -20.57 8.42
C LYS A 142 -9.84 -21.95 7.83
N PRO A 143 -8.56 -22.36 7.66
CA PRO A 143 -8.21 -23.71 7.24
C PRO A 143 -8.83 -24.77 8.16
N ARG A 144 -9.53 -25.74 7.57
CA ARG A 144 -10.18 -26.82 8.29
C ARG A 144 -9.58 -28.17 7.89
N ARG A 145 -9.14 -28.95 8.87
CA ARG A 145 -8.69 -30.33 8.63
C ARG A 145 -9.90 -31.22 8.42
N ILE A 146 -9.94 -31.93 7.30
CA ILE A 146 -10.97 -32.92 6.98
C ILE A 146 -10.40 -34.27 7.30
N ALA A 147 -11.11 -35.05 8.13
CA ALA A 147 -10.78 -36.46 8.38
C ALA A 147 -11.16 -37.30 7.15
N VAL A 148 -10.22 -38.12 6.67
CA VAL A 148 -10.48 -39.08 5.59
C VAL A 148 -10.91 -40.39 6.23
N ASN A 149 -12.14 -40.80 5.97
CA ASN A 149 -12.63 -42.10 6.38
C ASN A 149 -12.21 -43.14 5.34
N GLY A 150 -11.33 -44.08 5.72
CA GLY A 150 -10.97 -45.23 4.91
C GLY A 150 -11.78 -46.46 5.31
N LYS A 151 -12.13 -47.31 4.32
CA LYS A 151 -12.54 -48.72 4.58
C LYS A 151 -11.32 -49.58 4.46
#